data_372bd04748188d4a6e0599fe6172b4cd
#
_entry.id   372bd04748188d4a6e0599fe6172b4cd
#
_cell.length_a   1.000
_cell.length_b   1.000
_cell.length_c   1.000
_cell.angle_alpha   90.00
_cell.angle_beta   90.00
_cell.angle_gamma   90.00
#
_symmetry.space_group_name_H-M   'P 1'
#
loop_
_entity.id
_entity.type
_entity.pdbx_description
1 polymer ?
#
loop_
_entity_poly.entity_id
_entity_poly.type
_entity_poly.pdbx_seq_one_letter_code
_entity_poly.pdbx_strand_id
1 'polypeptide(L)'
;MILIYQFLSIVIGPLLPFYLKARLKKGKEDKLRYNEKLGKNYPATFTDKGNGVLWFFAASLGESKSVLPIINHLVSNGYKIVVTTGTLTSAEFLKNNLPQGAIHVFSPLDNTSIIKKFIKHFKPKALFLVEEELWPNLVLTCKSQGLKLVFLGAKFSLASSTKWFKYKKSFTYLLKQFDFIYTSAKYQGADVFDLCGVAYQKMDSLKYAQVAALTSNKSKKLDICCEDGFDIESKNSVVFISSHSSEEQIVAKAIKQISAKLPNFIALIAPRHIDTCSSLLQNLQSQGLNVVTLSSGQKVSSNHDVLIVDAMGLVPSCINTTGVSIVCGSFVDGIGGHNILEPAALVKPVITGEFNQNFDDIIDAMLESGAIIKSSSEAICGDVVKLFQNKSKYKEFATKANEFAMQKSQSHISLINKIINDIFNKQSN
;
A
#
# COMPACT_ATOMS: atom_id res chain seq x y z
N MET A 1 -31.92 -1.01 13.17
CA MET A 1 -30.93 -2.02 12.75
C MET A 1 -29.69 -2.07 13.64
N ILE A 2 -29.06 -0.94 14.02
CA ILE A 2 -27.87 -0.93 14.89
C ILE A 2 -28.12 -1.64 16.23
N LEU A 3 -29.24 -1.38 16.91
CA LEU A 3 -29.59 -2.06 18.16
C LEU A 3 -29.71 -3.58 18.00
N ILE A 4 -30.30 -4.02 16.88
CA ILE A 4 -30.39 -5.45 16.55
C ILE A 4 -28.99 -6.04 16.34
N TYR A 5 -28.12 -5.34 15.62
CA TYR A 5 -26.73 -5.75 15.41
C TYR A 5 -25.98 -5.86 16.75
N GLN A 6 -26.12 -4.86 17.62
CA GLN A 6 -25.50 -4.89 18.96
C GLN A 6 -26.02 -6.05 19.80
N PHE A 7 -27.33 -6.27 19.82
CA PHE A 7 -27.94 -7.38 20.51
C PHE A 7 -27.42 -8.74 19.98
N LEU A 8 -27.44 -8.93 18.66
CA LEU A 8 -26.91 -10.15 18.03
C LEU A 8 -25.44 -10.36 18.36
N SER A 9 -24.62 -9.31 18.37
CA SER A 9 -23.19 -9.42 18.71
C SER A 9 -22.98 -9.90 20.17
N ILE A 10 -23.87 -9.53 21.09
CA ILE A 10 -23.83 -10.00 22.47
C ILE A 10 -24.21 -11.49 22.53
N VAL A 11 -25.32 -11.88 21.87
CA VAL A 11 -25.79 -13.28 21.85
C VAL A 11 -24.76 -14.22 21.20
N ILE A 12 -24.12 -13.78 20.11
CA ILE A 12 -23.09 -14.56 19.41
C ILE A 12 -21.75 -14.54 20.16
N GLY A 13 -21.55 -13.58 21.07
CA GLY A 13 -20.30 -13.42 21.82
C GLY A 13 -19.68 -14.71 22.37
N PRO A 14 -20.45 -15.57 23.08
CA PRO A 14 -19.96 -16.86 23.58
C PRO A 14 -19.47 -17.85 22.51
N LEU A 15 -19.93 -17.71 21.25
CA LEU A 15 -19.55 -18.57 20.14
C LEU A 15 -18.27 -18.12 19.42
N LEU A 16 -17.83 -16.87 19.62
CA LEU A 16 -16.63 -16.32 18.97
C LEU A 16 -15.35 -17.13 19.21
N PRO A 17 -15.08 -17.71 20.40
CA PRO A 17 -13.93 -18.58 20.59
C PRO A 17 -13.94 -19.82 19.71
N PHE A 18 -15.12 -20.43 19.51
CA PHE A 18 -15.28 -21.61 18.65
C PHE A 18 -15.06 -21.24 17.17
N TYR A 19 -15.60 -20.10 16.75
CA TYR A 19 -15.36 -19.55 15.42
C TYR A 19 -13.85 -19.36 15.15
N LEU A 20 -13.11 -18.72 16.06
CA LEU A 20 -11.67 -18.51 15.90
C LEU A 20 -10.88 -19.82 15.92
N LYS A 21 -11.27 -20.82 16.75
CA LYS A 21 -10.64 -22.13 16.71
C LYS A 21 -10.84 -22.86 15.38
N ALA A 22 -12.02 -22.72 14.75
CA ALA A 22 -12.27 -23.27 13.43
C ALA A 22 -11.41 -22.58 12.35
N ARG A 23 -11.22 -21.26 12.44
CA ARG A 23 -10.32 -20.51 11.55
C ARG A 23 -8.85 -20.87 11.76
N LEU A 24 -8.45 -21.10 13.02
CA LEU A 24 -7.11 -21.54 13.37
C LEU A 24 -6.77 -22.90 12.73
N LYS A 25 -7.72 -23.87 12.78
CA LYS A 25 -7.55 -25.17 12.09
C LYS A 25 -7.36 -25.02 10.58
N LYS A 26 -7.91 -23.96 9.97
CA LYS A 26 -7.74 -23.64 8.54
C LYS A 26 -6.48 -22.81 8.23
N GLY A 27 -5.59 -22.61 9.20
CA GLY A 27 -4.37 -21.79 9.02
C GLY A 27 -4.61 -20.29 8.80
N LYS A 28 -5.81 -19.79 9.15
CA LYS A 28 -6.20 -18.38 8.93
C LYS A 28 -5.94 -17.47 10.13
N GLU A 29 -5.44 -18.04 11.24
CA GLU A 29 -5.16 -17.32 12.49
C GLU A 29 -3.77 -17.69 13.03
N ASP A 30 -3.18 -16.78 13.79
CA ASP A 30 -1.91 -17.01 14.50
C ASP A 30 -2.14 -17.96 15.68
N LYS A 31 -1.32 -19.01 15.77
CA LYS A 31 -1.46 -20.07 16.81
C LYS A 31 -1.28 -19.54 18.22
N LEU A 32 -0.44 -18.55 18.43
CA LEU A 32 -0.10 -18.00 19.74
C LEU A 32 -0.95 -16.77 20.09
N ARG A 33 -1.32 -15.97 19.07
CA ARG A 33 -1.87 -14.63 19.26
C ARG A 33 -3.37 -14.49 18.92
N TYR A 34 -4.05 -15.52 18.40
CA TYR A 34 -5.46 -15.41 18.00
C TYR A 34 -6.40 -14.97 19.15
N ASN A 35 -6.01 -15.21 20.41
CA ASN A 35 -6.77 -14.80 21.60
C ASN A 35 -6.83 -13.26 21.78
N GLU A 36 -5.92 -12.51 21.16
CA GLU A 36 -5.95 -11.04 21.14
C GLU A 36 -7.28 -10.55 20.54
N LYS A 37 -7.78 -11.26 19.50
CA LYS A 37 -9.09 -10.96 18.87
C LYS A 37 -10.28 -11.11 19.84
N LEU A 38 -10.11 -11.85 20.94
CA LEU A 38 -11.10 -12.04 22.00
C LEU A 38 -10.90 -11.12 23.22
N GLY A 39 -9.97 -10.20 23.13
CA GLY A 39 -9.63 -9.31 24.27
C GLY A 39 -8.85 -10.01 25.37
N LYS A 40 -7.99 -10.98 25.00
CA LYS A 40 -7.16 -11.77 25.92
C LYS A 40 -5.72 -11.79 25.44
N ASN A 41 -4.78 -11.96 26.38
CA ASN A 41 -3.35 -12.16 26.12
C ASN A 41 -2.74 -11.00 25.30
N TYR A 42 -3.18 -9.77 25.53
CA TYR A 42 -2.56 -8.61 24.93
C TYR A 42 -1.09 -8.48 25.36
N PRO A 43 -0.20 -7.99 24.49
CA PRO A 43 1.16 -7.63 24.90
C PRO A 43 1.13 -6.56 25.99
N ALA A 44 2.23 -6.43 26.71
CA ALA A 44 2.38 -5.35 27.69
C ALA A 44 2.14 -3.99 27.04
N THR A 45 1.43 -3.13 27.73
CA THR A 45 1.22 -1.74 27.28
C THR A 45 2.45 -0.87 27.55
N PHE A 46 2.43 0.36 27.10
CA PHE A 46 3.49 1.32 27.27
C PHE A 46 3.67 1.69 28.75
N THR A 47 4.90 1.63 29.24
CA THR A 47 5.27 2.12 30.61
C THR A 47 5.21 3.63 30.66
N ASP A 48 5.74 4.30 29.63
CA ASP A 48 5.59 5.72 29.39
C ASP A 48 4.61 5.97 28.25
N LYS A 49 3.59 6.79 28.46
CA LYS A 49 2.56 7.11 27.46
C LYS A 49 2.96 8.24 26.51
N GLY A 50 4.09 8.90 26.77
CA GLY A 50 4.51 10.05 25.99
C GLY A 50 3.41 11.10 25.86
N ASN A 51 3.21 11.62 24.66
CA ASN A 51 2.16 12.59 24.34
C ASN A 51 0.74 11.96 24.25
N GLY A 52 0.62 10.66 24.48
CA GLY A 52 -0.63 9.90 24.47
C GLY A 52 -0.58 8.69 23.55
N VAL A 53 -1.54 7.80 23.72
CA VAL A 53 -1.69 6.59 22.92
C VAL A 53 -2.71 6.83 21.82
N LEU A 54 -2.35 6.50 20.57
CA LEU A 54 -3.24 6.55 19.41
C LEU A 54 -3.45 5.14 18.87
N TRP A 55 -4.64 4.82 18.41
CA TRP A 55 -5.01 3.53 17.86
C TRP A 55 -5.26 3.64 16.36
N PHE A 56 -4.48 2.92 15.56
CA PHE A 56 -4.68 2.76 14.12
C PHE A 56 -5.29 1.40 13.82
N PHE A 57 -6.43 1.39 13.15
CA PHE A 57 -7.08 0.19 12.64
C PHE A 57 -6.83 0.08 11.14
N ALA A 58 -5.88 -0.78 10.74
CA ALA A 58 -5.47 -1.00 9.37
C ALA A 58 -5.60 -2.49 9.05
N ALA A 59 -6.74 -2.92 8.53
CA ALA A 59 -7.12 -4.34 8.44
C ALA A 59 -6.24 -5.16 7.49
N SER A 60 -5.77 -4.54 6.40
CA SER A 60 -5.04 -5.19 5.31
C SER A 60 -3.56 -4.81 5.27
N LEU A 61 -2.77 -5.58 4.48
CA LEU A 61 -1.36 -5.27 4.22
C LEU A 61 -1.20 -3.92 3.48
N GLY A 62 -2.10 -3.61 2.54
CA GLY A 62 -2.08 -2.34 1.81
C GLY A 62 -2.27 -1.15 2.73
N GLU A 63 -3.28 -1.20 3.60
CA GLU A 63 -3.54 -0.17 4.61
C GLU A 63 -2.39 -0.04 5.60
N SER A 64 -1.83 -1.17 6.07
CA SER A 64 -0.68 -1.18 6.98
C SER A 64 0.54 -0.48 6.38
N LYS A 65 0.83 -0.74 5.10
CA LYS A 65 1.89 -0.06 4.35
C LYS A 65 1.63 1.43 4.22
N SER A 66 0.39 1.83 3.93
CA SER A 66 0.00 3.24 3.73
C SER A 66 0.10 4.07 5.02
N VAL A 67 -0.19 3.49 6.18
CA VAL A 67 -0.13 4.23 7.45
C VAL A 67 1.22 4.13 8.17
N LEU A 68 2.09 3.21 7.82
CA LEU A 68 3.38 3.02 8.51
C LEU A 68 4.24 4.31 8.53
N PRO A 69 4.38 5.10 7.46
CA PRO A 69 5.12 6.36 7.52
C PRO A 69 4.48 7.40 8.45
N ILE A 70 3.15 7.41 8.53
CA ILE A 70 2.41 8.26 9.47
C ILE A 70 2.70 7.82 10.91
N ILE A 71 2.70 6.51 11.16
CA ILE A 71 3.05 5.93 12.46
C ILE A 71 4.47 6.31 12.86
N ASN A 72 5.44 6.17 11.94
CA ASN A 72 6.83 6.56 12.18
C ASN A 72 6.94 8.03 12.56
N HIS A 73 6.26 8.91 11.83
CA HIS A 73 6.22 10.35 12.12
C HIS A 73 5.61 10.63 13.51
N LEU A 74 4.51 10.01 13.87
CA LEU A 74 3.87 10.22 15.16
C LEU A 74 4.72 9.69 16.32
N VAL A 75 5.36 8.54 16.15
CA VAL A 75 6.29 7.99 17.15
C VAL A 75 7.49 8.91 17.36
N SER A 76 8.07 9.45 16.29
CA SER A 76 9.17 10.42 16.40
C SER A 76 8.77 11.72 17.09
N ASN A 77 7.47 12.07 17.09
CA ASN A 77 6.88 13.18 17.84
C ASN A 77 6.40 12.78 19.25
N GLY A 78 6.84 11.64 19.78
CA GLY A 78 6.60 11.22 21.17
C GLY A 78 5.27 10.54 21.42
N TYR A 79 4.43 10.27 20.41
CA TYR A 79 3.19 9.50 20.57
C TYR A 79 3.48 8.00 20.66
N LYS A 80 2.65 7.28 21.41
CA LYS A 80 2.65 5.81 21.46
C LYS A 80 1.53 5.28 20.55
N ILE A 81 1.82 4.29 19.75
CA ILE A 81 0.89 3.82 18.74
C ILE A 81 0.52 2.35 18.97
N VAL A 82 -0.77 2.05 18.98
CA VAL A 82 -1.27 0.68 18.87
C VAL A 82 -1.85 0.50 17.48
N VAL A 83 -1.30 -0.46 16.71
CA VAL A 83 -1.79 -0.78 15.38
C VAL A 83 -2.51 -2.12 15.43
N THR A 84 -3.72 -2.17 14.91
CA THR A 84 -4.48 -3.42 14.81
C THR A 84 -4.70 -3.84 13.37
N THR A 85 -4.51 -5.14 13.09
CA THR A 85 -4.73 -5.73 11.75
C THR A 85 -5.56 -6.99 11.80
N GLY A 86 -6.18 -7.34 10.65
CA GLY A 86 -7.03 -8.53 10.52
C GLY A 86 -6.31 -9.79 10.02
N THR A 87 -5.14 -9.65 9.33
CA THR A 87 -4.49 -10.74 8.58
C THR A 87 -3.10 -11.10 9.09
N LEU A 88 -2.68 -12.35 8.83
CA LEU A 88 -1.34 -12.83 9.20
C LEU A 88 -0.23 -12.08 8.43
N THR A 89 -0.45 -11.81 7.15
CA THR A 89 0.50 -11.09 6.29
C THR A 89 0.75 -9.65 6.77
N SER A 90 -0.31 -8.96 7.21
CA SER A 90 -0.19 -7.62 7.80
C SER A 90 0.57 -7.66 9.12
N ALA A 91 0.28 -8.66 9.96
CA ALA A 91 0.94 -8.84 11.25
C ALA A 91 2.44 -9.09 11.08
N GLU A 92 2.83 -9.96 10.14
CA GLU A 92 4.23 -10.23 9.83
C GLU A 92 4.95 -9.00 9.28
N PHE A 93 4.32 -8.27 8.36
CA PHE A 93 4.86 -7.01 7.85
C PHE A 93 5.12 -6.01 8.99
N LEU A 94 4.15 -5.78 9.86
CA LEU A 94 4.29 -4.82 10.96
C LEU A 94 5.30 -5.29 12.00
N LYS A 95 5.40 -6.60 12.29
CA LYS A 95 6.43 -7.15 13.18
C LYS A 95 7.84 -6.72 12.79
N ASN A 96 8.11 -6.66 11.49
CA ASN A 96 9.44 -6.35 10.96
C ASN A 96 9.68 -4.86 10.70
N ASN A 97 8.63 -4.02 10.71
CA ASN A 97 8.72 -2.64 10.24
C ASN A 97 8.24 -1.57 11.26
N LEU A 98 7.60 -1.97 12.36
CA LEU A 98 7.14 -0.99 13.35
C LEU A 98 8.31 -0.36 14.11
N PRO A 99 8.26 0.97 14.34
CA PRO A 99 9.27 1.65 15.15
C PRO A 99 9.11 1.30 16.64
N GLN A 100 10.18 1.48 17.40
CA GLN A 100 10.13 1.43 18.86
C GLN A 100 9.18 2.52 19.38
N GLY A 101 8.15 2.15 20.11
CA GLY A 101 7.05 3.06 20.53
C GLY A 101 5.72 2.76 19.85
N ALA A 102 5.70 1.79 18.91
CA ALA A 102 4.47 1.23 18.36
C ALA A 102 4.35 -0.28 18.68
N ILE A 103 3.12 -0.74 18.91
CA ILE A 103 2.78 -2.14 19.22
C ILE A 103 1.74 -2.64 18.20
N HIS A 104 1.97 -3.81 17.63
CA HIS A 104 0.97 -4.51 16.81
C HIS A 104 0.14 -5.48 17.65
N VAL A 105 -1.17 -5.45 17.43
CA VAL A 105 -2.18 -6.36 18.02
C VAL A 105 -3.14 -6.82 16.94
N PHE A 106 -3.62 -8.06 17.00
CA PHE A 106 -4.72 -8.46 16.13
C PHE A 106 -6.02 -7.72 16.48
N SER A 107 -6.74 -7.25 15.46
CA SER A 107 -7.96 -6.46 15.60
C SER A 107 -8.98 -7.17 16.50
N PRO A 108 -9.52 -6.50 17.53
CA PRO A 108 -10.60 -7.06 18.33
C PRO A 108 -11.79 -7.36 17.43
N LEU A 109 -12.47 -8.50 17.67
CA LEU A 109 -13.73 -8.79 17.01
C LEU A 109 -14.77 -7.73 17.39
N ASP A 110 -15.70 -7.44 16.46
CA ASP A 110 -16.69 -6.37 16.62
C ASP A 110 -17.76 -6.70 17.67
N ASN A 111 -17.31 -6.81 18.91
CA ASN A 111 -18.13 -7.06 20.10
C ASN A 111 -17.82 -6.05 21.19
N THR A 112 -18.84 -5.40 21.71
CA THR A 112 -18.71 -4.30 22.70
C THR A 112 -17.84 -4.67 23.90
N SER A 113 -17.97 -5.90 24.46
CA SER A 113 -17.21 -6.30 25.64
C SER A 113 -15.73 -6.49 25.32
N ILE A 114 -15.42 -7.02 24.14
CA ILE A 114 -14.04 -7.22 23.67
C ILE A 114 -13.37 -5.88 23.43
N ILE A 115 -14.06 -4.96 22.73
CA ILE A 115 -13.57 -3.61 22.44
C ILE A 115 -13.33 -2.82 23.73
N LYS A 116 -14.23 -2.90 24.71
CA LYS A 116 -14.03 -2.27 26.03
C LYS A 116 -12.77 -2.79 26.73
N LYS A 117 -12.48 -4.09 26.65
CA LYS A 117 -11.24 -4.67 27.20
C LYS A 117 -10.01 -4.09 26.53
N PHE A 118 -10.03 -3.96 25.20
CA PHE A 118 -8.96 -3.34 24.42
C PHE A 118 -8.71 -1.90 24.88
N ILE A 119 -9.77 -1.09 24.90
CA ILE A 119 -9.69 0.31 25.33
C ILE A 119 -9.17 0.44 26.77
N LYS A 120 -9.65 -0.41 27.69
CA LYS A 120 -9.20 -0.43 29.08
C LYS A 120 -7.70 -0.75 29.21
N HIS A 121 -7.20 -1.65 28.36
CA HIS A 121 -5.79 -2.10 28.38
C HIS A 121 -4.86 -1.04 27.82
N PHE A 122 -5.11 -0.55 26.61
CA PHE A 122 -4.21 0.37 25.91
C PHE A 122 -4.49 1.86 26.20
N LYS A 123 -5.70 2.20 26.61
CA LYS A 123 -6.17 3.57 26.94
C LYS A 123 -5.90 4.59 25.82
N PRO A 124 -6.29 4.28 24.55
CA PRO A 124 -6.08 5.19 23.47
C PRO A 124 -6.93 6.47 23.63
N LYS A 125 -6.42 7.60 23.12
CA LYS A 125 -7.13 8.89 23.09
C LYS A 125 -7.96 9.05 21.81
N ALA A 126 -7.51 8.45 20.72
CA ALA A 126 -8.18 8.50 19.42
C ALA A 126 -8.07 7.16 18.70
N LEU A 127 -9.07 6.89 17.86
CA LEU A 127 -9.09 5.77 16.90
C LEU A 127 -9.03 6.34 15.48
N PHE A 128 -8.06 5.90 14.70
CA PHE A 128 -7.93 6.15 13.27
C PHE A 128 -8.37 4.90 12.52
N LEU A 129 -9.57 4.93 11.90
CA LEU A 129 -10.02 3.92 10.97
C LEU A 129 -9.47 4.23 9.58
N VAL A 130 -8.92 3.22 8.92
CA VAL A 130 -8.27 3.37 7.62
C VAL A 130 -9.13 2.76 6.51
N GLU A 131 -9.38 3.52 5.47
CA GLU A 131 -10.06 3.12 4.23
C GLU A 131 -11.49 2.59 4.41
N GLU A 132 -11.77 1.29 4.18
CA GLU A 132 -13.15 0.75 4.09
C GLU A 132 -13.70 0.17 5.41
N GLU A 133 -12.97 0.25 6.50
CA GLU A 133 -13.27 -0.46 7.75
C GLU A 133 -14.30 0.27 8.62
N LEU A 134 -15.58 -0.02 8.43
CA LEU A 134 -16.66 0.53 9.25
C LEU A 134 -17.37 -0.58 10.08
N TRP A 135 -16.97 -0.71 11.33
CA TRP A 135 -17.48 -1.70 12.28
C TRP A 135 -18.40 -1.06 13.32
N PRO A 136 -19.72 -1.38 13.35
CA PRO A 136 -20.68 -0.64 14.17
C PRO A 136 -20.38 -0.65 15.67
N ASN A 137 -20.05 -1.78 16.26
CA ASN A 137 -19.74 -1.83 17.69
C ASN A 137 -18.43 -1.13 18.03
N LEU A 138 -17.44 -1.22 17.16
CA LEU A 138 -16.16 -0.53 17.31
C LEU A 138 -16.38 0.99 17.38
N VAL A 139 -17.06 1.55 16.38
CA VAL A 139 -17.35 2.97 16.30
C VAL A 139 -18.13 3.44 17.52
N LEU A 140 -19.25 2.78 17.83
CA LEU A 140 -20.12 3.20 18.92
C LEU A 140 -19.48 3.02 20.31
N THR A 141 -18.73 1.93 20.50
CA THR A 141 -18.04 1.70 21.77
C THR A 141 -16.92 2.71 21.98
N CYS A 142 -16.09 2.97 20.96
CA CYS A 142 -15.03 3.97 21.07
C CYS A 142 -15.60 5.35 21.35
N LYS A 143 -16.67 5.77 20.66
CA LYS A 143 -17.34 7.05 20.91
C LYS A 143 -17.89 7.14 22.34
N SER A 144 -18.57 6.09 22.82
CA SER A 144 -19.12 6.04 24.19
C SER A 144 -18.05 6.04 25.28
N GLN A 145 -16.82 5.64 24.97
CA GLN A 145 -15.66 5.68 25.86
C GLN A 145 -14.86 7.00 25.72
N GLY A 146 -15.37 7.97 24.96
CA GLY A 146 -14.78 9.30 24.84
C GLY A 146 -13.59 9.39 23.88
N LEU A 147 -13.34 8.38 23.05
CA LEU A 147 -12.29 8.45 22.04
C LEU A 147 -12.68 9.42 20.92
N LYS A 148 -11.71 10.17 20.43
CA LYS A 148 -11.85 10.87 19.16
C LYS A 148 -11.80 9.86 18.00
N LEU A 149 -12.72 10.00 17.05
CA LEU A 149 -12.82 9.10 15.90
C LEU A 149 -12.40 9.82 14.62
N VAL A 150 -11.41 9.28 13.95
CA VAL A 150 -10.90 9.77 12.67
C VAL A 150 -11.09 8.68 11.62
N PHE A 151 -11.77 9.00 10.51
CA PHE A 151 -11.89 8.13 9.37
C PHE A 151 -10.91 8.62 8.30
N LEU A 152 -9.80 7.93 8.14
CA LEU A 152 -8.67 8.38 7.34
C LEU A 152 -8.66 7.64 5.97
N GLY A 153 -8.71 8.41 4.88
CA GLY A 153 -8.81 7.84 3.54
C GLY A 153 -10.11 7.09 3.30
N ALA A 154 -11.20 7.54 3.95
CA ALA A 154 -12.50 6.87 3.92
C ALA A 154 -12.99 6.64 2.50
N LYS A 155 -13.31 5.42 2.17
CA LYS A 155 -13.87 5.02 0.87
C LYS A 155 -14.83 3.84 1.05
N PHE A 156 -15.77 3.72 0.13
CA PHE A 156 -16.70 2.60 0.07
C PHE A 156 -16.81 2.14 -1.37
N SER A 157 -16.53 0.87 -1.66
CA SER A 157 -16.77 0.30 -2.97
C SER A 157 -18.27 0.42 -3.33
N LEU A 158 -18.60 0.42 -4.62
CA LEU A 158 -19.98 0.49 -5.07
C LEU A 158 -20.84 -0.62 -4.44
N ALA A 159 -20.29 -1.83 -4.34
CA ALA A 159 -20.96 -2.95 -3.70
C ALA A 159 -21.16 -2.74 -2.19
N SER A 160 -20.20 -2.11 -1.51
CA SER A 160 -20.29 -1.77 -0.08
C SER A 160 -21.31 -0.67 0.16
N SER A 161 -21.25 0.43 -0.59
CA SER A 161 -22.19 1.53 -0.48
C SER A 161 -23.63 1.09 -0.76
N THR A 162 -23.88 0.27 -1.79
CA THR A 162 -25.21 -0.28 -2.10
C THR A 162 -25.75 -1.09 -0.92
N LYS A 163 -24.91 -1.89 -0.25
CA LYS A 163 -25.32 -2.64 0.95
C LYS A 163 -25.68 -1.71 2.11
N TRP A 164 -24.87 -0.69 2.36
CA TRP A 164 -25.09 0.28 3.42
C TRP A 164 -26.34 1.14 3.17
N PHE A 165 -26.61 1.53 1.93
CA PHE A 165 -27.80 2.32 1.59
C PHE A 165 -29.13 1.60 1.83
N LYS A 166 -29.18 0.26 1.82
CA LYS A 166 -30.35 -0.47 2.29
C LYS A 166 -30.73 -0.11 3.72
N TYR A 167 -29.76 0.40 4.51
CA TYR A 167 -29.91 0.78 5.90
C TYR A 167 -29.41 2.22 6.15
N LYS A 168 -29.72 3.13 5.23
CA LYS A 168 -29.21 4.51 5.17
C LYS A 168 -29.26 5.23 6.53
N LYS A 169 -30.36 5.16 7.28
CA LYS A 169 -30.47 5.80 8.61
C LYS A 169 -29.39 5.30 9.59
N SER A 170 -29.12 4.00 9.61
CA SER A 170 -28.10 3.39 10.47
C SER A 170 -26.71 3.75 10.02
N PHE A 171 -26.48 3.75 8.71
CA PHE A 171 -25.20 4.14 8.10
C PHE A 171 -24.87 5.60 8.40
N THR A 172 -25.80 6.52 8.14
CA THR A 172 -25.66 7.94 8.47
C THR A 172 -25.40 8.15 9.96
N TYR A 173 -26.09 7.41 10.84
CA TYR A 173 -25.87 7.51 12.29
C TYR A 173 -24.44 7.11 12.67
N LEU A 174 -23.88 6.05 12.07
CA LEU A 174 -22.50 5.63 12.33
C LEU A 174 -21.49 6.65 11.80
N LEU A 175 -21.68 7.16 10.58
CA LEU A 175 -20.80 8.18 10.03
C LEU A 175 -20.77 9.47 10.86
N LYS A 176 -21.90 9.85 11.43
CA LYS A 176 -22.00 11.03 12.32
C LYS A 176 -21.27 10.86 13.68
N GLN A 177 -20.79 9.67 14.01
CA GLN A 177 -19.97 9.46 15.22
C GLN A 177 -18.53 9.95 15.06
N PHE A 178 -18.05 10.07 13.82
CA PHE A 178 -16.69 10.51 13.56
C PHE A 178 -16.54 12.01 13.82
N ASP A 179 -15.45 12.37 14.49
CA ASP A 179 -15.05 13.77 14.70
C ASP A 179 -14.42 14.34 13.43
N PHE A 180 -13.73 13.48 12.64
CA PHE A 180 -13.10 13.86 11.39
C PHE A 180 -13.25 12.74 10.36
N ILE A 181 -13.65 13.11 9.13
CA ILE A 181 -13.71 12.22 7.98
C ILE A 181 -12.89 12.83 6.85
N TYR A 182 -11.92 12.06 6.35
CA TYR A 182 -11.09 12.43 5.21
C TYR A 182 -11.26 11.38 4.11
N THR A 183 -11.56 11.80 2.90
CA THR A 183 -11.74 10.93 1.72
C THR A 183 -10.87 11.38 0.58
N SER A 184 -10.48 10.47 -0.33
CA SER A 184 -9.69 10.82 -1.50
C SER A 184 -10.42 11.84 -2.38
N ALA A 185 -9.70 12.84 -2.86
CA ALA A 185 -10.25 13.94 -3.65
C ALA A 185 -10.92 13.48 -4.96
N LYS A 186 -10.43 12.39 -5.56
CA LYS A 186 -10.96 11.81 -6.82
C LYS A 186 -11.81 10.53 -6.61
N TYR A 187 -12.14 10.20 -5.37
CA TYR A 187 -12.91 9.00 -5.08
C TYR A 187 -14.37 9.15 -5.57
N GLN A 188 -14.79 8.29 -6.50
CA GLN A 188 -16.13 8.31 -7.10
C GLN A 188 -17.28 8.03 -6.11
N GLY A 189 -17.00 7.46 -4.94
CA GLY A 189 -17.96 7.23 -3.87
C GLY A 189 -18.00 8.32 -2.80
N ALA A 190 -17.40 9.50 -3.03
CA ALA A 190 -17.44 10.62 -2.09
C ALA A 190 -18.86 11.19 -1.92
N ASP A 191 -19.71 11.03 -2.91
CA ASP A 191 -21.14 11.33 -2.88
C ASP A 191 -21.90 10.59 -1.76
N VAL A 192 -21.38 9.47 -1.29
CA VAL A 192 -21.93 8.73 -0.14
C VAL A 192 -22.04 9.62 1.10
N PHE A 193 -21.05 10.45 1.35
CA PHE A 193 -21.04 11.37 2.50
C PHE A 193 -22.06 12.50 2.31
N ASP A 194 -22.14 13.05 1.09
CA ASP A 194 -23.13 14.07 0.70
C ASP A 194 -24.54 13.51 0.81
N LEU A 195 -24.79 12.31 0.30
CA LEU A 195 -26.09 11.63 0.38
C LEU A 195 -26.51 11.33 1.85
N CYS A 196 -25.54 11.18 2.74
CA CYS A 196 -25.78 11.01 4.18
C CYS A 196 -25.85 12.33 4.97
N GLY A 197 -25.57 13.48 4.35
CA GLY A 197 -25.48 14.76 5.02
C GLY A 197 -24.42 14.76 6.12
N VAL A 198 -23.24 14.23 5.83
CA VAL A 198 -22.11 14.10 6.76
C VAL A 198 -20.94 14.93 6.22
N ALA A 199 -20.43 15.81 7.07
CA ALA A 199 -19.28 16.64 6.72
C ALA A 199 -18.01 15.79 6.55
N TYR A 200 -17.24 16.06 5.51
CA TYR A 200 -15.93 15.43 5.23
C TYR A 200 -14.97 16.44 4.63
N GLN A 201 -13.70 16.12 4.67
CA GLN A 201 -12.64 16.88 4.01
C GLN A 201 -11.97 15.99 2.95
N LYS A 202 -11.55 16.61 1.85
CA LYS A 202 -10.79 15.92 0.81
C LYS A 202 -9.33 15.80 1.22
N MET A 203 -8.72 14.66 0.93
CA MET A 203 -7.30 14.42 1.09
C MET A 203 -6.75 13.68 -0.13
N ASP A 204 -5.46 13.74 -0.33
CA ASP A 204 -4.80 12.89 -1.33
C ASP A 204 -4.79 11.41 -0.87
N SER A 205 -4.59 10.48 -1.80
CA SER A 205 -4.53 9.05 -1.49
C SER A 205 -3.46 8.75 -0.43
N LEU A 206 -3.82 7.97 0.60
CA LEU A 206 -2.90 7.55 1.66
C LEU A 206 -1.64 6.84 1.14
N LYS A 207 -1.69 6.30 -0.07
CA LYS A 207 -0.55 5.65 -0.71
C LYS A 207 0.64 6.60 -0.90
N TYR A 208 0.40 7.91 -1.05
CA TYR A 208 1.49 8.89 -1.14
C TYR A 208 2.36 8.97 0.14
N ALA A 209 1.81 8.63 1.30
CA ALA A 209 2.59 8.63 2.53
C ALA A 209 3.81 7.68 2.46
N GLN A 210 3.75 6.62 1.64
CA GLN A 210 4.84 5.65 1.48
C GLN A 210 6.10 6.27 0.83
N VAL A 211 5.95 7.34 0.06
CA VAL A 211 7.05 7.99 -0.68
C VAL A 211 8.18 8.43 0.25
N ALA A 212 7.85 9.04 1.38
CA ALA A 212 8.84 9.48 2.36
C ALA A 212 9.71 8.31 2.91
N ALA A 213 9.11 7.14 3.13
CA ALA A 213 9.83 5.96 3.59
C ALA A 213 10.76 5.38 2.50
N LEU A 214 10.35 5.47 1.24
CA LEU A 214 11.16 4.99 0.11
C LEU A 214 12.39 5.86 -0.12
N THR A 215 12.27 7.17 0.07
CA THR A 215 13.39 8.11 -0.09
C THR A 215 14.38 8.09 1.08
N SER A 216 13.94 7.80 2.30
CA SER A 216 14.81 7.68 3.47
C SER A 216 15.69 6.42 3.40
N ASN A 217 15.16 5.35 2.85
CA ASN A 217 15.91 4.14 2.50
C ASN A 217 16.49 4.30 1.09
N LYS A 218 17.52 5.14 0.91
CA LYS A 218 18.28 5.16 -0.36
C LYS A 218 18.70 3.74 -0.67
N SER A 219 17.88 3.06 -1.46
CA SER A 219 17.95 1.63 -1.68
C SER A 219 19.32 1.28 -2.24
N LYS A 220 19.94 0.27 -1.68
CA LYS A 220 21.11 -0.33 -2.29
C LYS A 220 20.75 -0.72 -3.72
N LYS A 221 21.69 -0.60 -4.63
CA LYS A 221 21.57 -1.17 -5.96
C LYS A 221 21.48 -2.69 -5.85
N LEU A 222 20.97 -3.32 -6.88
CA LEU A 222 20.92 -4.76 -6.93
C LEU A 222 22.35 -5.32 -6.99
N ASP A 223 22.65 -6.24 -6.09
CA ASP A 223 23.93 -6.95 -6.10
C ASP A 223 23.87 -8.02 -7.20
N ILE A 224 24.59 -7.79 -8.29
CA ILE A 224 24.58 -8.64 -9.49
C ILE A 224 26.00 -9.04 -9.79
N CYS A 225 26.22 -10.35 -9.90
CA CYS A 225 27.48 -10.88 -10.39
C CYS A 225 27.56 -10.66 -11.91
N CYS A 226 28.42 -9.74 -12.33
CA CYS A 226 28.63 -9.43 -13.74
C CYS A 226 29.96 -10.00 -14.25
N GLU A 227 30.07 -10.24 -15.56
CA GLU A 227 31.35 -10.50 -16.22
C GLU A 227 32.24 -9.25 -16.18
N ASP A 228 33.57 -9.46 -16.26
CA ASP A 228 34.51 -8.34 -16.24
C ASP A 228 34.24 -7.34 -17.36
N GLY A 229 34.11 -6.08 -17.00
CA GLY A 229 33.80 -5.00 -17.93
C GLY A 229 32.31 -4.85 -18.30
N PHE A 230 31.42 -5.68 -17.75
CA PHE A 230 29.98 -5.52 -17.91
C PHE A 230 29.38 -4.76 -16.71
N ASP A 231 28.68 -3.66 -16.99
CA ASP A 231 27.98 -2.86 -16.00
C ASP A 231 26.57 -2.50 -16.49
N ILE A 232 25.55 -3.00 -15.78
CA ILE A 232 24.14 -2.76 -16.15
C ILE A 232 23.79 -1.26 -16.12
N GLU A 233 24.41 -0.49 -15.25
CA GLU A 233 24.13 0.94 -15.11
C GLU A 233 24.60 1.74 -16.31
N SER A 234 25.66 1.30 -16.96
CA SER A 234 26.17 1.90 -18.19
C SER A 234 25.33 1.56 -19.43
N LYS A 235 24.36 0.64 -19.28
CA LYS A 235 23.50 0.16 -20.37
C LYS A 235 22.19 0.94 -20.48
N ASN A 236 21.56 0.87 -21.63
CA ASN A 236 20.16 1.24 -21.78
C ASN A 236 19.30 0.17 -21.09
N SER A 237 18.96 0.37 -19.83
CA SER A 237 18.32 -0.66 -19.02
C SER A 237 16.92 -0.25 -18.56
N VAL A 238 16.00 -1.22 -18.58
CA VAL A 238 14.63 -1.05 -18.05
C VAL A 238 14.34 -2.09 -16.99
N VAL A 239 13.41 -1.79 -16.09
CA VAL A 239 12.82 -2.81 -15.22
C VAL A 239 11.31 -2.91 -15.45
N PHE A 240 10.84 -4.13 -15.69
CA PHE A 240 9.42 -4.49 -15.68
C PHE A 240 9.04 -4.90 -14.25
N ILE A 241 8.27 -4.06 -13.56
CA ILE A 241 7.95 -4.21 -12.14
C ILE A 241 6.62 -4.94 -11.99
N SER A 242 6.59 -5.99 -11.17
CA SER A 242 5.39 -6.74 -10.81
C SER A 242 4.66 -7.32 -12.03
N SER A 243 5.40 -7.90 -12.99
CA SER A 243 4.80 -8.53 -14.15
C SER A 243 3.97 -9.76 -13.78
N HIS A 244 2.90 -10.00 -14.53
CA HIS A 244 2.00 -11.14 -14.41
C HIS A 244 2.13 -12.07 -15.60
N SER A 245 1.75 -13.34 -15.42
CA SER A 245 1.83 -14.33 -16.51
C SER A 245 1.02 -13.93 -17.75
N SER A 246 -0.09 -13.20 -17.58
CA SER A 246 -0.89 -12.67 -18.68
C SER A 246 -0.20 -11.56 -19.48
N GLU A 247 0.86 -10.95 -18.97
CA GLU A 247 1.60 -9.86 -19.61
C GLU A 247 2.92 -10.35 -20.27
N GLU A 248 3.32 -11.60 -20.06
CA GLU A 248 4.63 -12.12 -20.49
C GLU A 248 4.88 -11.95 -22.00
N GLN A 249 3.86 -12.14 -22.83
CA GLN A 249 4.00 -11.96 -24.29
C GLN A 249 4.21 -10.48 -24.66
N ILE A 250 3.53 -9.57 -23.97
CA ILE A 250 3.70 -8.11 -24.16
C ILE A 250 5.11 -7.71 -23.77
N VAL A 251 5.58 -8.17 -22.60
CA VAL A 251 6.92 -7.90 -22.08
C VAL A 251 8.00 -8.41 -23.02
N ALA A 252 7.90 -9.67 -23.46
CA ALA A 252 8.87 -10.27 -24.39
C ALA A 252 8.92 -9.54 -25.75
N LYS A 253 7.75 -9.17 -26.30
CA LYS A 253 7.66 -8.39 -27.54
C LYS A 253 8.31 -7.02 -27.37
N ALA A 254 8.01 -6.33 -26.26
CA ALA A 254 8.61 -5.03 -25.96
C ALA A 254 10.14 -5.12 -25.86
N ILE A 255 10.67 -6.10 -25.13
CA ILE A 255 12.12 -6.32 -24.97
C ILE A 255 12.79 -6.49 -26.35
N LYS A 256 12.27 -7.37 -27.21
CA LYS A 256 12.81 -7.59 -28.57
C LYS A 256 12.80 -6.32 -29.43
N GLN A 257 11.72 -5.54 -29.35
CA GLN A 257 11.60 -4.32 -30.12
C GLN A 257 12.54 -3.22 -29.62
N ILE A 258 12.76 -3.15 -28.30
CA ILE A 258 13.66 -2.17 -27.69
C ILE A 258 15.12 -2.54 -28.00
N SER A 259 15.52 -3.81 -27.81
CA SER A 259 16.88 -4.27 -28.07
C SER A 259 17.29 -4.08 -29.53
N ALA A 260 16.35 -4.23 -30.47
CA ALA A 260 16.58 -3.96 -31.88
C ALA A 260 16.86 -2.45 -32.20
N LYS A 261 16.44 -1.54 -31.33
CA LYS A 261 16.57 -0.07 -31.55
C LYS A 261 17.58 0.61 -30.64
N LEU A 262 17.88 0.01 -29.49
CA LEU A 262 18.83 0.55 -28.53
C LEU A 262 20.04 -0.38 -28.36
N PRO A 263 21.25 0.05 -28.72
CA PRO A 263 22.44 -0.73 -28.48
C PRO A 263 22.69 -0.91 -26.98
N ASN A 264 23.35 -1.97 -26.61
CA ASN A 264 23.70 -2.26 -25.21
C ASN A 264 22.47 -2.25 -24.28
N PHE A 265 21.37 -2.86 -24.70
CA PHE A 265 20.14 -2.92 -23.92
C PHE A 265 20.11 -4.18 -23.05
N ILE A 266 19.53 -4.05 -21.86
CA ILE A 266 19.16 -5.17 -20.99
C ILE A 266 17.87 -4.86 -20.24
N ALA A 267 17.00 -5.86 -20.10
CA ALA A 267 15.79 -5.76 -19.30
C ALA A 267 15.93 -6.52 -17.98
N LEU A 268 15.48 -5.93 -16.90
CA LEU A 268 15.21 -6.61 -15.63
C LEU A 268 13.73 -6.93 -15.57
N ILE A 269 13.36 -8.11 -15.10
CA ILE A 269 11.96 -8.46 -14.81
C ILE A 269 11.87 -8.86 -13.35
N ALA A 270 11.09 -8.11 -12.59
CA ALA A 270 10.72 -8.42 -11.20
C ALA A 270 9.26 -8.88 -11.17
N PRO A 271 8.98 -10.19 -11.25
CA PRO A 271 7.62 -10.70 -11.34
C PRO A 271 6.86 -10.50 -10.02
N ARG A 272 5.53 -10.43 -10.10
CA ARG A 272 4.65 -10.28 -8.93
C ARG A 272 4.70 -11.52 -8.02
N HIS A 273 4.85 -12.69 -8.62
CA HIS A 273 4.86 -13.98 -7.95
C HIS A 273 6.13 -14.74 -8.30
N ILE A 274 6.94 -15.07 -7.31
CA ILE A 274 8.23 -15.76 -7.52
C ILE A 274 8.03 -17.19 -8.01
N ASP A 275 6.97 -17.86 -7.61
CA ASP A 275 6.60 -19.20 -8.04
C ASP A 275 6.37 -19.32 -9.56
N THR A 276 6.12 -18.19 -10.24
CA THR A 276 5.99 -18.16 -11.71
C THR A 276 7.33 -17.98 -12.45
N CYS A 277 8.44 -17.76 -11.76
CA CYS A 277 9.73 -17.45 -12.40
C CYS A 277 10.23 -18.56 -13.34
N SER A 278 10.03 -19.83 -12.98
CA SER A 278 10.46 -20.95 -13.83
C SER A 278 9.68 -21.02 -15.14
N SER A 279 8.37 -20.77 -15.11
CA SER A 279 7.56 -20.72 -16.33
C SER A 279 7.87 -19.48 -17.17
N LEU A 280 8.10 -18.33 -16.53
CA LEU A 280 8.54 -17.11 -17.19
C LEU A 280 9.87 -17.30 -17.92
N LEU A 281 10.87 -17.93 -17.28
CA LEU A 281 12.15 -18.26 -17.89
C LEU A 281 11.97 -19.07 -19.16
N GLN A 282 11.23 -20.20 -19.08
CA GLN A 282 10.98 -21.07 -20.22
C GLN A 282 10.25 -20.35 -21.36
N ASN A 283 9.25 -19.53 -21.02
CA ASN A 283 8.49 -18.77 -22.01
C ASN A 283 9.38 -17.76 -22.75
N LEU A 284 10.19 -16.98 -22.05
CA LEU A 284 11.09 -16.00 -22.65
C LEU A 284 12.16 -16.67 -23.53
N GLN A 285 12.75 -17.79 -23.07
CA GLN A 285 13.72 -18.58 -23.83
C GLN A 285 13.10 -19.18 -25.10
N SER A 286 11.87 -19.70 -25.03
CA SER A 286 11.15 -20.22 -26.18
C SER A 286 10.90 -19.17 -27.27
N GLN A 287 10.86 -17.93 -26.86
CA GLN A 287 10.75 -16.77 -27.75
C GLN A 287 12.13 -16.29 -28.28
N GLY A 288 13.23 -16.98 -27.98
CA GLY A 288 14.57 -16.68 -28.47
C GLY A 288 15.27 -15.55 -27.72
N LEU A 289 14.89 -15.24 -26.47
CA LEU A 289 15.59 -14.31 -25.59
C LEU A 289 16.66 -15.06 -24.79
N ASN A 290 17.82 -14.45 -24.59
CA ASN A 290 18.87 -14.93 -23.71
C ASN A 290 18.58 -14.46 -22.27
N VAL A 291 18.17 -15.41 -21.42
CA VAL A 291 17.64 -15.10 -20.08
C VAL A 291 18.50 -15.74 -19.00
N VAL A 292 18.82 -14.97 -17.99
CA VAL A 292 19.47 -15.42 -16.75
C VAL A 292 18.57 -15.10 -15.56
N THR A 293 18.63 -15.90 -14.48
CA THR A 293 17.94 -15.61 -13.21
C THR A 293 18.93 -15.18 -12.14
N LEU A 294 18.51 -14.31 -11.25
CA LEU A 294 19.37 -13.82 -10.17
C LEU A 294 19.82 -14.95 -9.23
N SER A 295 18.90 -15.88 -8.90
CA SER A 295 19.19 -17.01 -8.01
C SER A 295 20.15 -18.06 -8.62
N SER A 296 20.35 -18.06 -9.94
CA SER A 296 21.26 -19.00 -10.58
C SER A 296 22.73 -18.79 -10.22
N GLY A 297 23.07 -17.56 -9.74
CA GLY A 297 24.47 -17.17 -9.53
C GLY A 297 25.32 -17.05 -10.79
N GLN A 298 24.71 -17.21 -11.97
CA GLN A 298 25.39 -17.04 -13.24
C GLN A 298 25.76 -15.56 -13.44
N LYS A 299 26.95 -15.31 -13.96
CA LYS A 299 27.39 -13.95 -14.28
C LYS A 299 26.57 -13.38 -15.43
N VAL A 300 26.08 -12.16 -15.23
CA VAL A 300 25.38 -11.40 -16.28
C VAL A 300 26.40 -10.82 -17.25
N SER A 301 26.16 -10.97 -18.54
CA SER A 301 27.06 -10.52 -19.62
C SER A 301 26.29 -9.76 -20.70
N SER A 302 27.04 -9.22 -21.66
CA SER A 302 26.47 -8.54 -22.84
C SER A 302 25.62 -9.45 -23.74
N ASN A 303 25.70 -10.76 -23.57
CA ASN A 303 24.93 -11.74 -24.35
C ASN A 303 23.52 -11.96 -23.79
N HIS A 304 23.22 -11.45 -22.57
CA HIS A 304 21.91 -11.63 -21.98
C HIS A 304 20.99 -10.44 -22.33
N ASP A 305 19.78 -10.77 -22.75
CA ASP A 305 18.71 -9.81 -23.02
C ASP A 305 17.93 -9.50 -21.76
N VAL A 306 17.81 -10.49 -20.84
CA VAL A 306 16.92 -10.41 -19.65
C VAL A 306 17.60 -10.98 -18.42
N LEU A 307 17.47 -10.26 -17.30
CA LEU A 307 17.69 -10.76 -15.95
C LEU A 307 16.35 -10.87 -15.22
N ILE A 308 15.92 -12.08 -14.87
CA ILE A 308 14.77 -12.30 -13.97
C ILE A 308 15.25 -12.18 -12.53
N VAL A 309 14.59 -11.31 -11.77
CA VAL A 309 14.86 -11.10 -10.33
C VAL A 309 13.86 -11.93 -9.54
N ASP A 310 14.25 -13.16 -9.26
CA ASP A 310 13.45 -14.19 -8.60
C ASP A 310 13.60 -14.21 -7.07
N ALA A 311 13.73 -13.02 -6.48
CA ALA A 311 13.81 -12.83 -5.03
C ALA A 311 12.90 -11.71 -4.55
N MET A 312 12.29 -11.90 -3.35
CA MET A 312 11.37 -10.92 -2.77
C MET A 312 12.09 -9.69 -2.21
N GLY A 313 11.42 -8.54 -2.29
CA GLY A 313 11.90 -7.30 -1.63
C GLY A 313 12.97 -6.53 -2.41
N LEU A 314 13.35 -6.96 -3.60
CA LEU A 314 14.42 -6.37 -4.41
C LEU A 314 13.94 -5.33 -5.43
N VAL A 315 12.63 -5.08 -5.54
CA VAL A 315 12.07 -4.09 -6.50
C VAL A 315 12.74 -2.71 -6.40
N PRO A 316 12.93 -2.11 -5.20
CA PRO A 316 13.62 -0.83 -5.10
C PRO A 316 15.07 -0.88 -5.62
N SER A 317 15.78 -1.99 -5.38
CA SER A 317 17.14 -2.19 -5.87
C SER A 317 17.18 -2.32 -7.41
N CYS A 318 16.21 -3.03 -8.01
CA CYS A 318 16.06 -3.11 -9.45
C CYS A 318 15.84 -1.72 -10.08
N ILE A 319 14.94 -0.93 -9.49
CA ILE A 319 14.66 0.44 -9.93
C ILE A 319 15.93 1.30 -9.88
N ASN A 320 16.70 1.23 -8.80
CA ASN A 320 17.94 2.00 -8.68
C ASN A 320 19.00 1.59 -9.70
N THR A 321 19.07 0.31 -10.05
CA THR A 321 20.04 -0.25 -11.01
C THR A 321 19.70 0.10 -12.47
N THR A 322 18.41 0.31 -12.78
CA THR A 322 17.95 0.53 -14.17
C THR A 322 17.63 1.99 -14.48
N GLY A 323 17.53 2.31 -15.77
CA GLY A 323 17.21 3.65 -16.26
C GLY A 323 15.72 3.97 -16.21
N VAL A 324 14.86 3.13 -16.79
CA VAL A 324 13.42 3.38 -16.92
C VAL A 324 12.63 2.28 -16.20
N SER A 325 11.56 2.67 -15.54
CA SER A 325 10.66 1.75 -14.84
C SER A 325 9.34 1.59 -15.58
N ILE A 326 8.97 0.35 -15.90
CA ILE A 326 7.70 -0.04 -16.52
C ILE A 326 6.90 -0.81 -15.48
N VAL A 327 5.80 -0.23 -15.02
CA VAL A 327 4.97 -0.83 -13.97
C VAL A 327 3.88 -1.68 -14.61
N CYS A 328 4.03 -2.98 -14.46
CA CYS A 328 3.12 -4.00 -15.00
C CYS A 328 1.84 -4.17 -14.15
N GLY A 329 1.01 -5.18 -14.51
CA GLY A 329 -0.34 -5.35 -13.99
C GLY A 329 -1.32 -4.34 -14.58
N SER A 330 -0.84 -3.56 -15.56
CA SER A 330 -1.55 -2.44 -16.17
C SER A 330 -1.71 -2.55 -17.68
N PHE A 331 -1.13 -3.57 -18.33
CA PHE A 331 -1.21 -3.77 -19.77
C PHE A 331 -2.29 -4.76 -20.19
N VAL A 332 -2.88 -5.47 -19.22
CA VAL A 332 -4.00 -6.41 -19.43
C VAL A 332 -5.09 -6.07 -18.40
N ASP A 333 -6.35 -6.10 -18.85
CA ASP A 333 -7.49 -5.86 -17.97
C ASP A 333 -7.64 -6.93 -16.88
N GLY A 334 -8.27 -6.55 -15.77
CA GLY A 334 -8.59 -7.42 -14.65
C GLY A 334 -7.55 -7.52 -13.54
N ILE A 335 -6.35 -6.91 -13.69
CA ILE A 335 -5.33 -6.84 -12.63
C ILE A 335 -5.43 -5.52 -11.87
N GLY A 336 -5.51 -4.40 -12.58
CA GLY A 336 -5.76 -3.08 -12.01
C GLY A 336 -4.53 -2.27 -11.64
N GLY A 337 -3.35 -2.63 -12.16
CA GLY A 337 -2.10 -1.88 -11.98
C GLY A 337 -1.42 -2.07 -10.62
N HIS A 338 -0.16 -1.64 -10.56
CA HIS A 338 0.68 -1.69 -9.37
C HIS A 338 1.22 -0.31 -8.96
N ASN A 339 2.04 -0.28 -7.91
CA ASN A 339 2.50 0.96 -7.28
C ASN A 339 3.52 1.72 -8.15
N ILE A 340 3.09 2.83 -8.74
CA ILE A 340 3.92 3.73 -9.53
C ILE A 340 4.74 4.72 -8.68
N LEU A 341 4.43 4.83 -7.38
CA LEU A 341 5.10 5.78 -6.50
C LEU A 341 6.51 5.32 -6.10
N GLU A 342 6.80 4.01 -6.15
CA GLU A 342 8.15 3.50 -5.87
C GLU A 342 9.18 4.03 -6.88
N PRO A 343 9.02 3.85 -8.20
CA PRO A 343 9.97 4.42 -9.15
C PRO A 343 9.96 5.95 -9.17
N ALA A 344 8.83 6.60 -8.95
CA ALA A 344 8.75 8.06 -8.82
C ALA A 344 9.58 8.57 -7.64
N ALA A 345 9.49 7.93 -6.46
CA ALA A 345 10.28 8.25 -5.28
C ALA A 345 11.80 8.11 -5.52
N LEU A 346 12.20 7.17 -6.37
CA LEU A 346 13.59 6.87 -6.71
C LEU A 346 14.11 7.64 -7.93
N VAL A 347 13.41 8.69 -8.34
CA VAL A 347 13.80 9.63 -9.42
C VAL A 347 14.01 8.91 -10.76
N LYS A 348 13.08 8.01 -11.11
CA LYS A 348 13.10 7.33 -12.41
C LYS A 348 11.89 7.72 -13.26
N PRO A 349 12.04 7.82 -14.60
CA PRO A 349 10.89 7.89 -15.49
C PRO A 349 10.00 6.65 -15.31
N VAL A 350 8.69 6.88 -15.27
CA VAL A 350 7.68 5.86 -15.02
C VAL A 350 6.78 5.70 -16.22
N ILE A 351 6.68 4.46 -16.71
CA ILE A 351 5.71 4.05 -17.73
C ILE A 351 4.72 3.08 -17.09
N THR A 352 3.43 3.24 -17.37
CA THR A 352 2.37 2.32 -16.95
C THR A 352 1.42 2.06 -18.10
N GLY A 353 0.66 0.97 -18.06
CA GLY A 353 -0.34 0.62 -19.07
C GLY A 353 -1.67 1.36 -18.89
N GLU A 354 -2.70 0.86 -19.53
CA GLU A 354 -4.02 1.50 -19.59
C GLU A 354 -4.94 1.09 -18.44
N PHE A 355 -4.73 -0.09 -17.82
CA PHE A 355 -5.61 -0.69 -16.82
C PHE A 355 -5.06 -0.48 -15.40
N ASN A 356 -5.50 0.57 -14.72
CA ASN A 356 -4.91 1.02 -13.45
C ASN A 356 -5.93 1.23 -12.32
N GLN A 357 -7.04 0.49 -12.31
CA GLN A 357 -8.18 0.70 -11.42
C GLN A 357 -7.82 0.80 -9.93
N ASN A 358 -6.73 0.14 -9.51
CA ASN A 358 -6.24 0.20 -8.11
C ASN A 358 -5.51 1.50 -7.78
N PHE A 359 -5.16 2.31 -8.79
CA PHE A 359 -4.33 3.52 -8.67
C PHE A 359 -4.85 4.69 -9.52
N ASP A 360 -6.08 4.63 -10.03
CA ASP A 360 -6.64 5.62 -10.96
C ASP A 360 -6.47 7.06 -10.48
N ASP A 361 -6.76 7.32 -9.18
CA ASP A 361 -6.64 8.64 -8.56
C ASP A 361 -5.20 9.18 -8.61
N ILE A 362 -4.20 8.30 -8.46
CA ILE A 362 -2.78 8.65 -8.49
C ILE A 362 -2.31 8.82 -9.93
N ILE A 363 -2.67 7.87 -10.80
CA ILE A 363 -2.29 7.85 -12.22
C ILE A 363 -2.78 9.12 -12.92
N ASP A 364 -4.08 9.45 -12.77
CA ASP A 364 -4.66 10.63 -13.38
C ASP A 364 -3.98 11.92 -12.92
N ALA A 365 -3.73 12.06 -11.62
CA ALA A 365 -3.06 13.23 -11.07
C ALA A 365 -1.61 13.37 -11.58
N MET A 366 -0.89 12.23 -11.72
CA MET A 366 0.47 12.23 -12.25
C MET A 366 0.52 12.46 -13.77
N LEU A 367 -0.49 12.00 -14.52
CA LEU A 367 -0.64 12.30 -15.95
C LEU A 367 -0.93 13.77 -16.20
N GLU A 368 -1.87 14.37 -15.45
CA GLU A 368 -2.21 15.79 -15.53
C GLU A 368 -0.98 16.70 -15.26
N SER A 369 -0.09 16.25 -14.36
CA SER A 369 1.16 16.97 -14.07
C SER A 369 2.31 16.69 -15.06
N GLY A 370 2.12 15.76 -16.00
CA GLY A 370 3.17 15.31 -16.91
C GLY A 370 4.31 14.53 -16.22
N ALA A 371 4.01 13.88 -15.10
CA ALA A 371 5.00 13.18 -14.29
C ALA A 371 5.23 11.72 -14.71
N ILE A 372 4.29 11.12 -15.47
CA ILE A 372 4.37 9.73 -15.96
C ILE A 372 3.93 9.61 -17.40
N ILE A 373 4.22 8.46 -18.00
CA ILE A 373 3.77 8.08 -19.34
C ILE A 373 2.76 6.93 -19.20
N LYS A 374 1.55 7.11 -19.75
CA LYS A 374 0.58 6.05 -19.95
C LYS A 374 0.75 5.51 -21.36
N SER A 375 1.05 4.23 -21.51
CA SER A 375 1.45 3.60 -22.78
C SER A 375 0.55 2.41 -23.08
N SER A 376 0.17 2.23 -24.36
CA SER A 376 -0.41 0.96 -24.79
C SER A 376 0.68 -0.11 -24.92
N SER A 377 0.28 -1.38 -25.00
CA SER A 377 1.22 -2.50 -25.18
C SER A 377 2.09 -2.37 -26.44
N GLU A 378 1.55 -1.73 -27.49
CA GLU A 378 2.26 -1.49 -28.75
C GLU A 378 3.22 -0.30 -28.70
N ALA A 379 2.94 0.67 -27.81
CA ALA A 379 3.69 1.92 -27.72
C ALA A 379 4.91 1.84 -26.80
N ILE A 380 4.99 0.85 -25.90
CA ILE A 380 6.07 0.72 -24.89
C ILE A 380 7.46 0.94 -25.51
N CYS A 381 7.75 0.24 -26.61
CA CYS A 381 9.05 0.36 -27.29
C CYS A 381 9.34 1.81 -27.72
N GLY A 382 8.37 2.47 -28.33
CA GLY A 382 8.53 3.85 -28.80
C GLY A 382 8.78 4.83 -27.65
N ASP A 383 8.08 4.66 -26.55
CA ASP A 383 8.21 5.55 -25.40
C ASP A 383 9.54 5.35 -24.66
N VAL A 384 9.97 4.10 -24.48
CA VAL A 384 11.30 3.79 -23.91
C VAL A 384 12.43 4.36 -24.77
N VAL A 385 12.38 4.14 -26.09
CA VAL A 385 13.41 4.64 -27.05
C VAL A 385 13.47 6.16 -27.01
N LYS A 386 12.34 6.86 -27.01
CA LYS A 386 12.28 8.33 -26.89
C LYS A 386 12.95 8.85 -25.61
N LEU A 387 12.74 8.16 -24.48
CA LEU A 387 13.36 8.53 -23.23
C LEU A 387 14.89 8.40 -23.26
N PHE A 388 15.42 7.29 -23.78
CA PHE A 388 16.88 7.09 -23.84
C PHE A 388 17.56 7.97 -24.90
N GLN A 389 16.90 8.26 -26.01
CA GLN A 389 17.42 9.15 -27.06
C GLN A 389 17.37 10.63 -26.69
N ASN A 390 16.54 11.02 -25.70
CA ASN A 390 16.40 12.41 -25.28
C ASN A 390 16.66 12.58 -23.78
N LYS A 391 17.93 12.84 -23.44
CA LYS A 391 18.37 13.04 -22.03
C LYS A 391 17.60 14.15 -21.30
N SER A 392 17.17 15.20 -22.01
CA SER A 392 16.39 16.29 -21.39
C SER A 392 15.01 15.79 -20.97
N LYS A 393 14.29 15.09 -21.86
CA LYS A 393 12.99 14.48 -21.54
C LYS A 393 13.12 13.43 -20.43
N TYR A 394 14.14 12.59 -20.49
CA TYR A 394 14.42 11.61 -19.43
C TYR A 394 14.50 12.30 -18.06
N LYS A 395 15.34 13.34 -17.95
CA LYS A 395 15.53 14.08 -16.71
C LYS A 395 14.23 14.80 -16.28
N GLU A 396 13.50 15.37 -17.22
CA GLU A 396 12.23 16.04 -16.97
C GLU A 396 11.20 15.09 -16.34
N PHE A 397 10.96 13.93 -16.95
CA PHE A 397 10.00 12.95 -16.42
C PHE A 397 10.43 12.42 -15.04
N ALA A 398 11.70 12.05 -14.87
CA ALA A 398 12.23 11.58 -13.60
C ALA A 398 12.07 12.61 -12.46
N THR A 399 12.40 13.87 -12.75
CA THR A 399 12.30 14.97 -11.77
C THR A 399 10.84 15.29 -11.44
N LYS A 400 9.96 15.44 -12.45
CA LYS A 400 8.54 15.71 -12.24
C LYS A 400 7.86 14.59 -11.45
N ALA A 401 8.16 13.31 -11.74
CA ALA A 401 7.62 12.19 -11.01
C ALA A 401 8.00 12.25 -9.52
N ASN A 402 9.26 12.53 -9.23
CA ASN A 402 9.76 12.64 -7.87
C ASN A 402 9.16 13.84 -7.11
N GLU A 403 9.23 15.03 -7.71
CA GLU A 403 8.71 16.27 -7.10
C GLU A 403 7.23 16.15 -6.77
N PHE A 404 6.43 15.63 -7.71
CA PHE A 404 5.01 15.39 -7.50
C PHE A 404 4.76 14.43 -6.33
N ALA A 405 5.43 13.26 -6.34
CA ALA A 405 5.26 12.26 -5.30
C ALA A 405 5.70 12.78 -3.91
N MET A 406 6.80 13.52 -3.84
CA MET A 406 7.31 14.12 -2.60
C MET A 406 6.37 15.21 -2.06
N GLN A 407 5.88 16.11 -2.91
CA GLN A 407 4.92 17.14 -2.52
C GLN A 407 3.65 16.54 -1.91
N LYS A 408 3.10 15.50 -2.56
CA LYS A 408 1.93 14.79 -2.06
C LYS A 408 2.18 14.07 -0.74
N SER A 409 3.37 13.49 -0.57
CA SER A 409 3.77 12.85 0.69
C SER A 409 3.86 13.84 1.85
N GLN A 410 4.43 15.04 1.61
CA GLN A 410 4.53 16.09 2.63
C GLN A 410 3.15 16.63 3.05
N SER A 411 2.20 16.72 2.13
CA SER A 411 0.84 17.16 2.44
C SER A 411 0.15 16.25 3.47
N HIS A 412 0.42 14.94 3.44
CA HIS A 412 -0.11 13.99 4.43
C HIS A 412 0.43 14.23 5.83
N ILE A 413 1.73 14.49 5.96
CA ILE A 413 2.35 14.78 7.26
C ILE A 413 1.75 16.06 7.86
N SER A 414 1.59 17.10 7.05
CA SER A 414 0.96 18.35 7.48
C SER A 414 -0.49 18.15 7.92
N LEU A 415 -1.26 17.34 7.18
CA LEU A 415 -2.63 17.00 7.53
C LEU A 415 -2.69 16.23 8.87
N ILE A 416 -1.84 15.23 9.06
CA ILE A 416 -1.80 14.46 10.31
C ILE A 416 -1.46 15.35 11.50
N ASN A 417 -0.50 16.25 11.37
CA ASN A 417 -0.17 17.20 12.43
C ASN A 417 -1.36 18.10 12.79
N LYS A 418 -2.11 18.57 11.78
CA LYS A 418 -3.36 19.33 12.00
C LYS A 418 -4.38 18.50 12.76
N ILE A 419 -4.65 17.25 12.33
CA ILE A 419 -5.60 16.35 13.01
C ILE A 419 -5.20 16.13 14.47
N ILE A 420 -3.93 15.88 14.73
CA ILE A 420 -3.40 15.66 16.07
C ILE A 420 -3.60 16.90 16.94
N ASN A 421 -3.28 18.07 16.43
CA ASN A 421 -3.52 19.35 17.14
C ASN A 421 -5.00 19.53 17.45
N ASP A 422 -5.90 19.25 16.51
CA ASP A 422 -7.35 19.35 16.72
C ASP A 422 -7.88 18.33 17.75
N ILE A 423 -7.27 17.14 17.85
CA ILE A 423 -7.61 16.12 18.84
C ILE A 423 -7.20 16.56 20.26
N PHE A 424 -5.99 17.11 20.41
CA PHE A 424 -5.41 17.39 21.73
C PHE A 424 -5.66 18.82 22.22
N ASN A 425 -5.72 19.84 21.34
CA ASN A 425 -5.90 21.23 21.72
C ASN A 425 -7.37 21.60 22.03
N LYS A 426 -8.37 20.84 21.56
CA LYS A 426 -9.78 21.03 21.93
C LYS A 426 -10.14 20.55 23.34
N GLN A 427 -9.17 20.09 24.12
CA GLN A 427 -9.38 19.77 25.56
C GLN A 427 -9.07 20.95 26.50
N SER A 428 -8.70 22.12 25.95
CA SER A 428 -8.30 23.30 26.76
C SER A 428 -9.35 24.41 26.80
N ASN A 429 -10.60 24.12 26.38
CA ASN A 429 -11.73 25.07 26.51
C ASN A 429 -12.93 24.39 27.16
#